data_fcbcc51394040b916e7050c74e09c7e5
#
_entry.id   fcbcc51394040b916e7050c74e09c7e5
#
_cell.length_a   1.000
_cell.length_b   1.000
_cell.length_c   1.000
_cell.angle_alpha   90.00
_cell.angle_beta   90.00
_cell.angle_gamma   90.00
#
_symmetry.space_group_name_H-M   'P 1'
#
loop_
_entity.id
_entity.type
_entity.pdbx_description
1 polymer ?
#
loop_
_entity_poly.entity_id
_entity_poly.type
_entity_poly.pdbx_seq_one_letter_code
_entity_poly.pdbx_strand_id
1 'polypeptide(L)'
;MNSLQDMNTTGLSLARSFLFVPANRPERYAKALASGAGAVIIDLEDAVPAEAKPAARAQLAHGFASLSAGERSRVLVRINAAGTAWHEDDLLLLAPLARDGLAGVVLPKAESVAELRHVAAGVGKRCALLPMLESAAGLAVLEALASSPQVARLVFGNLDFQADVGMACGPDEAELQPVRLALVLASRRAGLAAPVDGVTPGTGDAVQVQRDAERSRRGGFGAKLCIHPAQVALVNAALGPTTAELDWAHRVIEASRRAGGGVFSLDGRMVDAPVLRLARRTVALTDSLPPG
;
A
#
# COMPACT_ATOMS: atom_id res chain seq x y z
N MET A 1 1.57 -13.90 23.13
CA MET A 1 0.49 -12.91 22.94
C MET A 1 0.79 -12.01 21.73
N ASN A 2 0.97 -12.58 20.54
CA ASN A 2 1.37 -11.83 19.30
C ASN A 2 0.45 -12.08 18.09
N SER A 3 -0.67 -12.79 18.23
CA SER A 3 -1.36 -13.34 17.05
C SER A 3 -2.25 -12.35 16.28
N LEU A 4 -2.81 -11.32 16.91
CA LEU A 4 -3.72 -10.37 16.22
C LEU A 4 -2.98 -9.17 15.59
N GLN A 5 -1.86 -8.75 16.15
CA GLN A 5 -0.99 -7.70 15.57
C GLN A 5 -0.31 -8.21 14.29
N ASP A 6 0.13 -9.48 14.31
CA ASP A 6 0.76 -10.11 13.16
C ASP A 6 -0.22 -10.33 11.99
N MET A 7 -1.50 -10.61 12.28
CA MET A 7 -2.51 -10.86 11.23
C MET A 7 -2.91 -9.61 10.43
N ASN A 8 -3.14 -8.46 11.09
CA ASN A 8 -3.49 -7.21 10.37
C ASN A 8 -2.31 -6.67 9.54
N THR A 9 -1.11 -6.72 10.11
CA THR A 9 0.11 -6.29 9.40
C THR A 9 0.42 -7.23 8.23
N THR A 10 0.15 -8.53 8.38
CA THR A 10 0.36 -9.53 7.32
C THR A 10 -0.58 -9.28 6.14
N GLY A 11 -1.87 -9.02 6.36
CA GLY A 11 -2.83 -8.71 5.29
C GLY A 11 -2.44 -7.48 4.47
N LEU A 12 -2.09 -6.38 5.14
CA LEU A 12 -1.66 -5.15 4.45
C LEU A 12 -0.30 -5.31 3.74
N SER A 13 0.62 -6.12 4.29
CA SER A 13 1.94 -6.33 3.69
C SER A 13 1.89 -7.12 2.39
N LEU A 14 0.85 -7.93 2.19
CA LEU A 14 0.63 -8.78 1.02
C LEU A 14 -0.37 -8.16 0.02
N ALA A 15 -1.13 -7.14 0.42
CA ALA A 15 -2.07 -6.43 -0.45
C ALA A 15 -1.34 -5.85 -1.68
N ARG A 16 -1.89 -6.09 -2.88
CA ARG A 16 -1.34 -5.62 -4.16
C ARG A 16 -2.04 -4.36 -4.66
N SER A 17 -3.31 -4.18 -4.33
CA SER A 17 -4.10 -3.02 -4.74
C SER A 17 -4.70 -2.33 -3.52
N PHE A 18 -4.66 -1.00 -3.54
CA PHE A 18 -5.23 -0.11 -2.53
C PHE A 18 -6.23 0.80 -3.24
N LEU A 19 -7.53 0.55 -3.06
CA LEU A 19 -8.60 1.26 -3.76
C LEU A 19 -9.12 2.43 -2.93
N PHE A 20 -9.05 3.64 -3.48
CA PHE A 20 -9.66 4.82 -2.88
C PHE A 20 -11.18 4.84 -3.01
N VAL A 21 -11.85 5.28 -1.94
CA VAL A 21 -13.30 5.56 -1.89
C VAL A 21 -13.53 6.84 -1.10
N PRO A 22 -14.25 7.84 -1.65
CA PRO A 22 -14.55 9.04 -0.89
C PRO A 22 -15.34 8.75 0.39
N ALA A 23 -14.97 9.39 1.51
CA ALA A 23 -15.62 9.18 2.79
C ALA A 23 -17.11 9.60 2.82
N ASN A 24 -17.47 10.56 1.99
CA ASN A 24 -18.85 11.02 1.83
C ASN A 24 -19.71 10.12 0.88
N ARG A 25 -19.25 8.91 0.56
CA ARG A 25 -19.94 7.95 -0.30
C ARG A 25 -20.01 6.56 0.35
N PRO A 26 -20.62 6.45 1.56
CA PRO A 26 -20.63 5.18 2.33
C PRO A 26 -21.31 4.03 1.59
N GLU A 27 -22.24 4.32 0.68
CA GLU A 27 -22.89 3.33 -0.19
C GLU A 27 -21.91 2.61 -1.14
N ARG A 28 -20.70 3.13 -1.31
CA ARG A 28 -19.67 2.53 -2.16
C ARG A 28 -18.72 1.60 -1.39
N TYR A 29 -18.71 1.62 -0.05
CA TYR A 29 -17.74 0.85 0.74
C TYR A 29 -17.84 -0.65 0.50
N ALA A 30 -19.06 -1.22 0.59
CA ALA A 30 -19.29 -2.64 0.34
C ALA A 30 -18.85 -3.05 -1.08
N LYS A 31 -19.19 -2.23 -2.09
CA LYS A 31 -18.77 -2.48 -3.49
C LYS A 31 -17.25 -2.42 -3.66
N ALA A 32 -16.57 -1.49 -2.99
CA ALA A 32 -15.12 -1.39 -3.04
C ALA A 32 -14.45 -2.60 -2.37
N LEU A 33 -14.94 -3.05 -1.23
CA LEU A 33 -14.46 -4.24 -0.53
C LEU A 33 -14.71 -5.53 -1.33
N ALA A 34 -15.82 -5.59 -2.09
CA ALA A 34 -16.14 -6.71 -2.98
C ALA A 34 -15.41 -6.68 -4.33
N SER A 35 -14.66 -5.62 -4.65
CA SER A 35 -13.95 -5.48 -5.94
C SER A 35 -12.73 -6.39 -6.09
N GLY A 36 -12.34 -7.11 -5.04
CA GLY A 36 -11.08 -7.88 -4.99
C GLY A 36 -9.86 -7.02 -4.64
N ALA A 37 -10.04 -5.75 -4.23
CA ALA A 37 -8.95 -4.92 -3.72
C ALA A 37 -8.35 -5.55 -2.45
N GLY A 38 -7.02 -5.57 -2.36
CA GLY A 38 -6.33 -6.06 -1.17
C GLY A 38 -6.60 -5.20 0.06
N ALA A 39 -6.74 -3.88 -0.14
CA ALA A 39 -7.17 -2.92 0.87
C ALA A 39 -8.01 -1.81 0.24
N VAL A 40 -8.86 -1.18 1.05
CA VAL A 40 -9.69 -0.03 0.67
C VAL A 40 -9.28 1.17 1.52
N ILE A 41 -8.98 2.30 0.88
CA ILE A 41 -8.67 3.56 1.54
C ILE A 41 -9.91 4.45 1.49
N ILE A 42 -10.55 4.67 2.63
CA ILE A 42 -11.62 5.65 2.75
C ILE A 42 -10.98 7.03 2.90
N ASP A 43 -11.27 7.92 1.97
CA ASP A 43 -10.57 9.19 1.82
C ASP A 43 -11.34 10.36 2.41
N LEU A 44 -10.73 11.04 3.40
CA LEU A 44 -11.22 12.29 3.98
C LEU A 44 -10.54 13.53 3.38
N GLU A 45 -9.50 13.34 2.55
CA GLU A 45 -8.68 14.43 2.01
C GLU A 45 -9.25 14.95 0.68
N ASP A 46 -8.57 14.70 -0.44
CA ASP A 46 -8.83 15.32 -1.73
C ASP A 46 -10.17 14.90 -2.36
N ALA A 47 -10.64 13.69 -2.07
CA ALA A 47 -11.91 13.21 -2.62
C ALA A 47 -13.15 13.82 -1.93
N VAL A 48 -12.97 14.66 -0.88
CA VAL A 48 -14.05 15.28 -0.13
C VAL A 48 -13.89 16.80 -0.11
N PRO A 49 -14.86 17.57 -0.66
CA PRO A 49 -14.82 19.03 -0.58
C PRO A 49 -14.74 19.54 0.85
N ALA A 50 -14.12 20.69 1.06
CA ALA A 50 -13.84 21.26 2.38
C ALA A 50 -15.10 21.37 3.26
N GLU A 51 -16.19 21.87 2.69
CA GLU A 51 -17.48 22.04 3.37
C GLU A 51 -18.17 20.72 3.73
N ALA A 52 -17.83 19.63 3.02
CA ALA A 52 -18.42 18.31 3.26
C ALA A 52 -17.64 17.47 4.29
N LYS A 53 -16.43 17.86 4.70
CA LYS A 53 -15.55 17.07 5.56
C LYS A 53 -16.18 16.74 6.93
N PRO A 54 -16.88 17.65 7.64
CA PRO A 54 -17.56 17.29 8.88
C PRO A 54 -18.63 16.21 8.71
N ALA A 55 -19.44 16.31 7.64
CA ALA A 55 -20.46 15.32 7.32
C ALA A 55 -19.82 13.98 6.89
N ALA A 56 -18.72 14.03 6.12
CA ALA A 56 -18.00 12.85 5.69
C ALA A 56 -17.42 12.04 6.87
N ARG A 57 -16.94 12.70 7.92
CA ARG A 57 -16.52 12.03 9.18
C ARG A 57 -17.65 11.25 9.83
N ALA A 58 -18.83 11.85 9.94
CA ALA A 58 -20.00 11.18 10.50
C ALA A 58 -20.46 9.98 9.65
N GLN A 59 -20.45 10.15 8.34
CA GLN A 59 -20.79 9.09 7.37
C GLN A 59 -19.77 7.94 7.42
N LEU A 60 -18.46 8.25 7.55
CA LEU A 60 -17.42 7.25 7.72
C LEU A 60 -17.64 6.45 9.00
N ALA A 61 -17.87 7.09 10.15
CA ALA A 61 -18.12 6.40 11.40
C ALA A 61 -19.30 5.43 11.30
N HIS A 62 -20.42 5.88 10.74
CA HIS A 62 -21.60 5.05 10.52
C HIS A 62 -21.35 3.89 9.55
N GLY A 63 -20.74 4.19 8.39
CA GLY A 63 -20.43 3.18 7.37
C GLY A 63 -19.44 2.12 7.88
N PHE A 64 -18.41 2.53 8.63
CA PHE A 64 -17.43 1.61 9.22
C PHE A 64 -18.07 0.69 10.27
N ALA A 65 -18.99 1.19 11.09
CA ALA A 65 -19.68 0.40 12.09
C ALA A 65 -20.50 -0.75 11.48
N SER A 66 -20.98 -0.60 10.25
CA SER A 66 -21.74 -1.64 9.54
C SER A 66 -20.89 -2.76 8.94
N LEU A 67 -19.57 -2.57 8.89
CA LEU A 67 -18.65 -3.56 8.31
C LEU A 67 -18.39 -4.72 9.28
N SER A 68 -18.22 -5.92 8.74
CA SER A 68 -17.73 -7.08 9.48
C SER A 68 -16.28 -6.90 9.94
N ALA A 69 -15.83 -7.67 10.92
CA ALA A 69 -14.44 -7.63 11.40
C ALA A 69 -13.43 -7.94 10.29
N GLY A 70 -13.75 -8.88 9.38
CA GLY A 70 -12.92 -9.22 8.23
C GLY A 70 -12.81 -8.06 7.22
N GLU A 71 -13.89 -7.32 6.99
CA GLU A 71 -13.88 -6.13 6.13
C GLU A 71 -13.10 -4.99 6.77
N ARG A 72 -13.32 -4.70 8.07
CA ARG A 72 -12.59 -3.65 8.82
C ARG A 72 -11.08 -3.86 8.77
N SER A 73 -10.62 -5.11 8.83
CA SER A 73 -9.19 -5.46 8.76
C SER A 73 -8.52 -5.16 7.41
N ARG A 74 -9.29 -4.75 6.39
CA ARG A 74 -8.81 -4.32 5.07
C ARG A 74 -9.11 -2.85 4.77
N VAL A 75 -9.68 -2.12 5.74
CA VAL A 75 -9.99 -0.68 5.60
C VAL A 75 -8.88 0.16 6.20
N LEU A 76 -8.44 1.14 5.43
CA LEU A 76 -7.59 2.25 5.87
C LEU A 76 -8.38 3.55 5.72
N VAL A 77 -7.94 4.58 6.43
CA VAL A 77 -8.47 5.94 6.26
C VAL A 77 -7.32 6.87 5.86
N ARG A 78 -7.48 7.61 4.76
CA ARG A 78 -6.60 8.74 4.47
C ARG A 78 -7.18 9.97 5.17
N ILE A 79 -6.42 10.52 6.12
CA ILE A 79 -6.79 11.73 6.87
C ILE A 79 -6.36 12.99 6.11
N ASN A 80 -6.84 14.13 6.54
CA ASN A 80 -6.33 15.40 6.05
C ASN A 80 -4.90 15.65 6.53
N ALA A 81 -4.11 16.36 5.73
CA ALA A 81 -2.71 16.66 6.04
C ALA A 81 -2.56 17.47 7.34
N ALA A 82 -1.43 17.29 8.01
CA ALA A 82 -1.05 18.08 9.18
C ALA A 82 -1.10 19.58 8.87
N GLY A 83 -1.46 20.39 9.87
CA GLY A 83 -1.62 21.84 9.72
C GLY A 83 -2.91 22.29 9.05
N THR A 84 -3.75 21.38 8.55
CA THR A 84 -5.10 21.73 8.08
C THR A 84 -6.09 21.80 9.24
N ALA A 85 -7.16 22.59 9.08
CA ALA A 85 -8.21 22.72 10.10
C ALA A 85 -8.97 21.42 10.41
N TRP A 86 -8.79 20.37 9.61
CA TRP A 86 -9.55 19.10 9.71
C TRP A 86 -8.75 17.98 10.36
N HIS A 87 -7.43 18.11 10.44
CA HIS A 87 -6.53 17.04 10.87
C HIS A 87 -6.84 16.49 12.26
N GLU A 88 -6.98 17.35 13.26
CA GLU A 88 -7.24 16.94 14.65
C GLU A 88 -8.61 16.27 14.80
N ASP A 89 -9.64 16.78 14.12
CA ASP A 89 -10.95 16.15 14.11
C ASP A 89 -10.94 14.75 13.47
N ASP A 90 -10.09 14.55 12.44
CA ASP A 90 -9.90 13.23 11.83
C ASP A 90 -9.23 12.27 12.83
N LEU A 91 -8.23 12.71 13.58
CA LEU A 91 -7.58 11.89 14.62
C LEU A 91 -8.55 11.51 15.73
N LEU A 92 -9.40 12.43 16.17
CA LEU A 92 -10.44 12.14 17.17
C LEU A 92 -11.42 11.07 16.67
N LEU A 93 -11.79 11.11 15.37
CA LEU A 93 -12.60 10.06 14.75
C LEU A 93 -11.87 8.71 14.71
N LEU A 94 -10.57 8.70 14.39
CA LEU A 94 -9.85 7.45 14.15
C LEU A 94 -9.60 6.64 15.42
N ALA A 95 -9.48 7.27 16.57
CA ALA A 95 -9.20 6.59 17.83
C ALA A 95 -10.22 5.46 18.18
N PRO A 96 -11.55 5.67 18.09
CA PRO A 96 -12.52 4.58 18.23
C PRO A 96 -12.45 3.56 17.09
N LEU A 97 -12.31 3.99 15.83
CA LEU A 97 -12.24 3.07 14.69
C LEU A 97 -11.04 2.12 14.78
N ALA A 98 -9.89 2.60 15.27
CA ALA A 98 -8.71 1.79 15.51
C ALA A 98 -8.93 0.70 16.57
N ARG A 99 -9.69 1.01 17.62
CA ARG A 99 -10.11 0.01 18.63
C ARG A 99 -11.05 -1.04 18.05
N ASP A 100 -11.87 -0.63 17.08
CA ASP A 100 -12.87 -1.47 16.41
C ASP A 100 -12.33 -2.23 15.20
N GLY A 101 -10.99 -2.19 14.96
CA GLY A 101 -10.34 -3.02 13.96
C GLY A 101 -10.00 -2.33 12.64
N LEU A 102 -9.93 -0.99 12.60
CA LEU A 102 -9.36 -0.26 11.45
C LEU A 102 -7.92 -0.75 11.20
N ALA A 103 -7.64 -1.14 9.97
CA ALA A 103 -6.34 -1.71 9.61
C ALA A 103 -5.21 -0.71 9.66
N GLY A 104 -5.44 0.54 9.23
CA GLY A 104 -4.39 1.55 9.21
C GLY A 104 -4.84 2.94 8.80
N VAL A 105 -3.91 3.87 8.88
CA VAL A 105 -4.06 5.27 8.50
C VAL A 105 -3.05 5.62 7.42
N VAL A 106 -3.50 6.25 6.35
CA VAL A 106 -2.66 6.88 5.33
C VAL A 106 -2.48 8.35 5.70
N LEU A 107 -1.22 8.77 5.88
CA LEU A 107 -0.86 10.15 6.17
C LEU A 107 -0.41 10.82 4.88
N PRO A 108 -1.21 11.73 4.31
CA PRO A 108 -0.77 12.53 3.18
C PRO A 108 0.30 13.53 3.62
N LYS A 109 1.11 14.00 2.67
CA LYS A 109 2.17 15.00 2.88
C LYS A 109 3.01 14.71 4.12
N ALA A 110 3.47 13.45 4.23
CA ALA A 110 4.25 13.00 5.37
C ALA A 110 5.66 13.62 5.33
N GLU A 111 5.86 14.69 6.09
CA GLU A 111 7.07 15.50 6.09
C GLU A 111 7.74 15.57 7.47
N SER A 112 7.14 14.97 8.49
CA SER A 112 7.60 15.06 9.88
C SER A 112 7.43 13.76 10.64
N VAL A 113 8.52 13.29 11.26
CA VAL A 113 8.49 12.16 12.19
C VAL A 113 7.69 12.50 13.47
N ALA A 114 7.69 13.78 13.87
CA ALA A 114 6.93 14.23 15.04
C ALA A 114 5.41 14.07 14.77
N GLU A 115 4.97 14.47 13.57
CA GLU A 115 3.59 14.29 13.13
C GLU A 115 3.19 12.82 13.07
N LEU A 116 4.04 11.98 12.48
CA LEU A 116 3.80 10.55 12.43
C LEU A 116 3.64 9.93 13.84
N ARG A 117 4.43 10.39 14.81
CA ARG A 117 4.30 9.97 16.22
C ARG A 117 3.03 10.48 16.88
N HIS A 118 2.60 11.70 16.55
CA HIS A 118 1.34 12.26 17.03
C HIS A 118 0.16 11.39 16.57
N VAL A 119 0.10 11.06 15.28
CA VAL A 119 -0.92 10.14 14.73
C VAL A 119 -0.84 8.76 15.39
N ALA A 120 0.37 8.19 15.55
CA ALA A 120 0.57 6.90 16.22
C ALA A 120 0.00 6.88 17.64
N ALA A 121 0.20 7.96 18.39
CA ALA A 121 -0.33 8.10 19.74
C ALA A 121 -1.88 8.14 19.76
N GLY A 122 -2.47 8.85 18.79
CA GLY A 122 -3.93 8.97 18.66
C GLY A 122 -4.63 7.66 18.31
N VAL A 123 -4.07 6.88 17.37
CA VAL A 123 -4.72 5.64 16.90
C VAL A 123 -4.32 4.38 17.69
N GLY A 124 -3.23 4.45 18.45
CA GLY A 124 -2.75 3.33 19.27
C GLY A 124 -2.02 2.24 18.44
N LYS A 125 -1.38 1.31 19.15
CA LYS A 125 -0.39 0.37 18.58
C LYS A 125 -0.91 -0.66 17.57
N ARG A 126 -2.23 -0.87 17.48
CA ARG A 126 -2.81 -1.89 16.60
C ARG A 126 -3.13 -1.38 15.20
N CYS A 127 -3.09 -0.07 14.98
CA CYS A 127 -3.38 0.56 13.71
C CYS A 127 -2.07 0.82 12.95
N ALA A 128 -1.96 0.33 11.74
CA ALA A 128 -0.77 0.54 10.91
C ALA A 128 -0.70 1.99 10.39
N LEU A 129 0.50 2.52 10.20
CA LEU A 129 0.72 3.82 9.58
C LEU A 129 1.31 3.64 8.18
N LEU A 130 0.76 4.36 7.23
CA LEU A 130 1.21 4.39 5.86
C LEU A 130 1.51 5.84 5.44
N PRO A 131 2.71 6.36 5.73
CA PRO A 131 3.09 7.71 5.31
C PRO A 131 3.17 7.77 3.78
N MET A 132 2.52 8.81 3.21
CA MET A 132 2.51 9.06 1.78
C MET A 132 3.57 10.12 1.44
N LEU A 133 4.53 9.72 0.62
CA LEU A 133 5.55 10.60 0.06
C LEU A 133 4.98 11.29 -1.17
N GLU A 134 4.84 12.60 -1.11
CA GLU A 134 4.25 13.39 -2.19
C GLU A 134 4.81 14.84 -2.26
N SER A 135 5.98 15.05 -1.63
CA SER A 135 6.70 16.33 -1.66
C SER A 135 8.22 16.14 -1.55
N ALA A 136 8.97 17.17 -1.95
CA ALA A 136 10.42 17.23 -1.79
C ALA A 136 10.82 17.23 -0.30
N ALA A 137 10.04 17.88 0.56
CA ALA A 137 10.26 17.89 2.00
C ALA A 137 10.11 16.49 2.60
N GLY A 138 9.09 15.73 2.19
CA GLY A 138 8.91 14.32 2.58
C GLY A 138 10.06 13.45 2.10
N LEU A 139 10.56 13.67 0.89
CA LEU A 139 11.71 12.93 0.35
C LEU A 139 12.97 13.14 1.20
N ALA A 140 13.19 14.36 1.70
CA ALA A 140 14.35 14.69 2.54
C ALA A 140 14.38 13.92 3.87
N VAL A 141 13.22 13.51 4.39
CA VAL A 141 13.09 12.79 5.68
C VAL A 141 12.63 11.32 5.53
N LEU A 142 12.63 10.81 4.31
CA LEU A 142 12.06 9.52 3.94
C LEU A 142 12.59 8.34 4.79
N GLU A 143 13.89 8.27 5.02
CA GLU A 143 14.52 7.20 5.84
C GLU A 143 14.04 7.27 7.30
N ALA A 144 13.87 8.45 7.85
CA ALA A 144 13.38 8.65 9.21
C ALA A 144 11.89 8.27 9.32
N LEU A 145 11.08 8.61 8.32
CA LEU A 145 9.69 8.18 8.24
C LEU A 145 9.59 6.66 8.16
N ALA A 146 10.35 6.03 7.25
CA ALA A 146 10.36 4.59 7.07
C ALA A 146 10.74 3.83 8.35
N SER A 147 11.67 4.37 9.13
CA SER A 147 12.16 3.76 10.38
C SER A 147 11.28 4.05 11.60
N SER A 148 10.20 4.79 11.43
CA SER A 148 9.31 5.16 12.54
C SER A 148 8.44 3.98 12.98
N PRO A 149 8.12 3.88 14.29
CA PRO A 149 7.26 2.81 14.80
C PRO A 149 5.88 2.77 14.12
N GLN A 150 5.30 1.58 14.01
CA GLN A 150 3.99 1.30 13.39
C GLN A 150 3.92 1.55 11.88
N VAL A 151 4.95 2.06 11.23
CA VAL A 151 4.97 2.15 9.78
C VAL A 151 5.01 0.75 9.19
N ALA A 152 3.99 0.43 8.39
CA ALA A 152 3.89 -0.87 7.72
C ALA A 152 4.38 -0.83 6.27
N ARG A 153 4.06 0.26 5.56
CA ARG A 153 4.43 0.47 4.15
C ARG A 153 4.53 1.97 3.86
N LEU A 154 5.43 2.32 2.97
CA LEU A 154 5.45 3.65 2.36
C LEU A 154 4.47 3.70 1.18
N VAL A 155 3.88 4.85 0.94
CA VAL A 155 2.98 5.10 -0.20
C VAL A 155 3.55 6.24 -1.04
N PHE A 156 3.42 6.17 -2.36
CA PHE A 156 3.85 7.22 -3.27
C PHE A 156 2.65 8.00 -3.83
N GLY A 157 2.57 9.29 -3.54
CA GLY A 157 1.62 10.25 -4.13
C GLY A 157 2.24 10.90 -5.36
N ASN A 158 2.27 10.18 -6.49
CA ASN A 158 3.01 10.57 -7.69
C ASN A 158 2.53 11.86 -8.34
N LEU A 159 1.25 12.20 -8.25
CA LEU A 159 0.70 13.41 -8.86
C LEU A 159 1.04 14.65 -8.03
N ASP A 160 0.84 14.58 -6.71
CA ASP A 160 1.18 15.67 -5.81
C ASP A 160 2.68 15.92 -5.77
N PHE A 161 3.50 14.85 -5.81
CA PHE A 161 4.95 14.99 -5.92
C PHE A 161 5.36 15.75 -7.18
N GLN A 162 4.77 15.43 -8.34
CA GLN A 162 5.02 16.16 -9.59
C GLN A 162 4.65 17.64 -9.45
N ALA A 163 3.50 17.92 -8.84
CA ALA A 163 3.02 19.29 -8.62
C ALA A 163 3.93 20.07 -7.68
N ASP A 164 4.37 19.45 -6.57
CA ASP A 164 5.25 20.08 -5.58
C ASP A 164 6.61 20.49 -6.17
N VAL A 165 7.22 19.60 -6.97
CA VAL A 165 8.56 19.84 -7.54
C VAL A 165 8.52 20.53 -8.92
N GLY A 166 7.32 20.83 -9.46
CA GLY A 166 7.16 21.43 -10.78
C GLY A 166 7.58 20.50 -11.93
N MET A 167 7.44 19.17 -11.76
CA MET A 167 7.85 18.16 -12.74
C MET A 167 6.72 17.87 -13.72
N ALA A 168 7.05 17.79 -15.01
CA ALA A 168 6.14 17.32 -16.05
C ALA A 168 6.67 16.00 -16.59
N CYS A 169 5.96 14.91 -16.29
CA CYS A 169 6.38 13.57 -16.69
C CYS A 169 5.84 13.14 -18.04
N GLY A 170 6.64 12.35 -18.77
CA GLY A 170 6.19 11.60 -19.91
C GLY A 170 5.22 10.47 -19.54
N PRO A 171 4.60 9.79 -20.53
CA PRO A 171 3.63 8.72 -20.28
C PRO A 171 4.17 7.52 -19.48
N ASP A 172 5.49 7.31 -19.50
CA ASP A 172 6.17 6.25 -18.75
C ASP A 172 6.66 6.70 -17.38
N GLU A 173 6.51 8.00 -17.04
CA GLU A 173 6.97 8.63 -15.79
C GLU A 173 8.42 8.28 -15.45
N ALA A 174 9.30 8.26 -16.46
CA ALA A 174 10.72 7.94 -16.27
C ALA A 174 11.41 8.93 -15.32
N GLU A 175 10.95 10.18 -15.30
CA GLU A 175 11.44 11.26 -14.45
C GLU A 175 11.29 10.94 -12.95
N LEU A 176 10.28 10.14 -12.60
CA LEU A 176 10.01 9.73 -11.20
C LEU A 176 10.81 8.48 -10.76
N GLN A 177 11.58 7.84 -11.65
CA GLN A 177 12.33 6.62 -11.29
C GLN A 177 13.30 6.81 -10.12
N PRO A 178 14.03 7.93 -9.98
CA PRO A 178 14.90 8.17 -8.81
C PRO A 178 14.13 8.19 -7.49
N VAL A 179 12.95 8.81 -7.47
CA VAL A 179 12.09 8.89 -6.28
C VAL A 179 11.48 7.52 -5.95
N ARG A 180 11.02 6.79 -6.96
CA ARG A 180 10.55 5.41 -6.78
C ARG A 180 11.63 4.51 -6.21
N LEU A 181 12.85 4.60 -6.71
CA LEU A 181 13.98 3.84 -6.19
C LEU A 181 14.28 4.20 -4.72
N ALA A 182 14.22 5.49 -4.36
CA ALA A 182 14.43 5.93 -2.98
C ALA A 182 13.40 5.29 -2.03
N LEU A 183 12.11 5.26 -2.39
CA LEU A 183 11.05 4.61 -1.61
C LEU A 183 11.31 3.11 -1.41
N VAL A 184 11.73 2.41 -2.46
CA VAL A 184 12.04 0.97 -2.40
C VAL A 184 13.23 0.71 -1.49
N LEU A 185 14.29 1.52 -1.59
CA LEU A 185 15.49 1.38 -0.76
C LEU A 185 15.19 1.71 0.71
N ALA A 186 14.46 2.78 1.01
CA ALA A 186 14.06 3.14 2.36
C ALA A 186 13.20 2.04 2.99
N SER A 187 12.18 1.54 2.27
CA SER A 187 11.35 0.42 2.72
C SER A 187 12.20 -0.82 3.04
N ARG A 188 13.17 -1.13 2.18
CA ARG A 188 14.02 -2.32 2.35
C ARG A 188 14.95 -2.19 3.55
N ARG A 189 15.57 -1.01 3.76
CA ARG A 189 16.47 -0.73 4.89
C ARG A 189 15.73 -0.79 6.22
N ALA A 190 14.50 -0.25 6.25
CA ALA A 190 13.65 -0.28 7.44
C ALA A 190 12.96 -1.63 7.70
N GLY A 191 13.13 -2.63 6.82
CA GLY A 191 12.48 -3.94 6.95
C GLY A 191 10.98 -3.92 6.70
N LEU A 192 10.45 -2.90 6.05
CA LEU A 192 9.03 -2.76 5.71
C LEU A 192 8.63 -3.69 4.57
N ALA A 193 7.33 -3.90 4.41
CA ALA A 193 6.78 -4.45 3.18
C ALA A 193 7.11 -3.53 1.98
N ALA A 194 7.18 -4.10 0.77
CA ALA A 194 7.46 -3.32 -0.44
C ALA A 194 6.44 -2.17 -0.60
N PRO A 195 6.86 -0.96 -1.00
CA PRO A 195 6.00 0.22 -1.00
C PRO A 195 4.81 0.11 -1.97
N VAL A 196 3.83 1.00 -1.79
CA VAL A 196 2.66 1.17 -2.66
C VAL A 196 2.96 2.27 -3.68
N ASP A 197 2.93 1.96 -4.98
CA ASP A 197 3.14 2.96 -6.04
C ASP A 197 1.89 3.82 -6.26
N GLY A 198 2.08 4.95 -6.90
CA GLY A 198 1.09 5.97 -7.15
C GLY A 198 -0.07 5.53 -8.06
N VAL A 199 -0.98 6.45 -8.32
CA VAL A 199 -2.16 6.20 -9.15
C VAL A 199 -1.85 6.23 -10.65
N THR A 200 -2.71 5.58 -11.46
CA THR A 200 -2.86 5.85 -12.89
C THR A 200 -4.15 6.64 -13.05
N PRO A 201 -4.09 7.93 -13.51
CA PRO A 201 -5.26 8.82 -13.51
C PRO A 201 -6.38 8.37 -14.44
N GLY A 202 -6.03 7.71 -15.56
CA GLY A 202 -7.01 7.25 -16.55
C GLY A 202 -7.81 6.05 -16.05
N THR A 203 -9.14 6.16 -15.98
CA THR A 203 -10.01 5.06 -15.57
C THR A 203 -10.45 4.17 -16.73
N GLY A 204 -10.34 4.63 -17.99
CA GLY A 204 -10.75 3.93 -19.20
C GLY A 204 -9.62 3.24 -19.97
N ASP A 205 -8.37 3.45 -19.61
CA ASP A 205 -7.22 2.90 -20.30
C ASP A 205 -6.61 1.70 -19.53
N ALA A 206 -7.15 0.52 -19.80
CA ALA A 206 -6.67 -0.73 -19.20
C ALA A 206 -5.20 -1.03 -19.55
N VAL A 207 -4.75 -0.65 -20.76
CA VAL A 207 -3.37 -0.90 -21.22
C VAL A 207 -2.39 -0.06 -20.41
N GLN A 208 -2.73 1.22 -20.17
CA GLN A 208 -1.88 2.09 -19.37
C GLN A 208 -1.82 1.61 -17.91
N VAL A 209 -2.96 1.24 -17.31
CA VAL A 209 -3.00 0.68 -15.94
C VAL A 209 -2.09 -0.55 -15.82
N GLN A 210 -2.16 -1.46 -16.79
CA GLN A 210 -1.33 -2.66 -16.79
C GLN A 210 0.16 -2.31 -16.93
N ARG A 211 0.54 -1.45 -17.86
CA ARG A 211 1.93 -1.00 -18.06
C ARG A 211 2.51 -0.36 -16.82
N ASP A 212 1.74 0.50 -16.16
CA ASP A 212 2.15 1.17 -14.93
C ASP A 212 2.35 0.18 -13.80
N ALA A 213 1.42 -0.78 -13.61
CA ALA A 213 1.55 -1.80 -12.60
C ALA A 213 2.74 -2.75 -12.84
N GLU A 214 3.01 -3.11 -14.09
CA GLU A 214 4.20 -3.87 -14.47
C GLU A 214 5.49 -3.08 -14.23
N ARG A 215 5.49 -1.76 -14.53
CA ARG A 215 6.61 -0.86 -14.20
C ARG A 215 6.84 -0.82 -12.69
N SER A 216 5.78 -0.65 -11.90
CA SER A 216 5.83 -0.66 -10.43
C SER A 216 6.49 -1.95 -9.91
N ARG A 217 6.06 -3.10 -10.42
CA ARG A 217 6.63 -4.41 -10.06
C ARG A 217 8.10 -4.52 -10.40
N ARG A 218 8.50 -4.16 -11.64
CA ARG A 218 9.91 -4.15 -12.04
C ARG A 218 10.76 -3.21 -11.21
N GLY A 219 10.17 -2.09 -10.75
CA GLY A 219 10.80 -1.12 -9.85
C GLY A 219 10.94 -1.57 -8.40
N GLY A 220 10.33 -2.70 -8.00
CA GLY A 220 10.41 -3.23 -6.63
C GLY A 220 9.23 -2.87 -5.72
N PHE A 221 8.20 -2.24 -6.25
CA PHE A 221 6.94 -2.02 -5.53
C PHE A 221 6.17 -3.34 -5.37
N GLY A 222 5.42 -3.46 -4.29
CA GLY A 222 4.57 -4.61 -4.01
C GLY A 222 3.08 -4.34 -4.17
N ALA A 223 2.70 -3.08 -4.36
CA ALA A 223 1.33 -2.65 -4.52
C ALA A 223 1.22 -1.37 -5.32
N LYS A 224 -0.03 -1.04 -5.72
CA LYS A 224 -0.37 0.19 -6.43
C LYS A 224 -1.69 0.75 -5.93
N LEU A 225 -1.78 2.09 -5.89
CA LEU A 225 -3.02 2.83 -5.65
C LEU A 225 -3.96 2.70 -6.84
N CYS A 226 -5.25 2.52 -6.57
CA CYS A 226 -6.33 2.47 -7.56
C CYS A 226 -7.37 3.53 -7.22
N ILE A 227 -7.88 4.24 -8.23
CA ILE A 227 -8.94 5.24 -8.11
C ILE A 227 -10.28 4.76 -8.68
N HIS A 228 -10.31 3.58 -9.28
CA HIS A 228 -11.52 2.97 -9.83
C HIS A 228 -11.49 1.45 -9.67
N PRO A 229 -12.63 0.79 -9.35
CA PRO A 229 -12.69 -0.66 -9.19
C PRO A 229 -12.20 -1.47 -10.40
N ALA A 230 -12.39 -0.96 -11.63
CA ALA A 230 -11.92 -1.61 -12.85
C ALA A 230 -10.39 -1.76 -12.94
N GLN A 231 -9.63 -0.95 -12.19
CA GLN A 231 -8.17 -1.03 -12.14
C GLN A 231 -7.68 -2.20 -11.27
N VAL A 232 -8.50 -2.64 -10.29
CA VAL A 232 -8.10 -3.59 -9.24
C VAL A 232 -7.62 -4.92 -9.81
N ALA A 233 -8.40 -5.54 -10.68
CA ALA A 233 -8.05 -6.84 -11.26
C ALA A 233 -6.75 -6.77 -12.08
N LEU A 234 -6.56 -5.69 -12.86
CA LEU A 234 -5.36 -5.47 -13.67
C LEU A 234 -4.11 -5.30 -12.79
N VAL A 235 -4.23 -4.49 -11.74
CA VAL A 235 -3.16 -4.25 -10.77
C VAL A 235 -2.79 -5.54 -10.03
N ASN A 236 -3.79 -6.29 -9.54
CA ASN A 236 -3.56 -7.56 -8.84
C ASN A 236 -2.87 -8.59 -9.73
N ALA A 237 -3.24 -8.66 -11.00
CA ALA A 237 -2.62 -9.57 -11.98
C ALA A 237 -1.16 -9.14 -12.27
N ALA A 238 -0.93 -7.87 -12.59
CA ALA A 238 0.39 -7.37 -12.96
C ALA A 238 1.41 -7.44 -11.81
N LEU A 239 0.97 -7.23 -10.56
CA LEU A 239 1.83 -7.33 -9.37
C LEU A 239 1.95 -8.76 -8.81
N GLY A 240 1.16 -9.70 -9.33
CA GLY A 240 1.25 -11.11 -8.99
C GLY A 240 2.41 -11.82 -9.70
N PRO A 241 2.84 -12.98 -9.20
CA PRO A 241 3.73 -13.84 -9.96
C PRO A 241 3.00 -14.43 -11.18
N THR A 242 3.71 -14.53 -12.28
CA THR A 242 3.21 -15.25 -13.46
C THR A 242 3.29 -16.77 -13.23
N THR A 243 2.52 -17.56 -13.99
CA THR A 243 2.58 -19.02 -13.95
C THR A 243 4.01 -19.52 -14.18
N ALA A 244 4.72 -18.96 -15.16
CA ALA A 244 6.11 -19.33 -15.45
C ALA A 244 7.06 -19.03 -14.29
N GLU A 245 6.88 -17.92 -13.57
CA GLU A 245 7.67 -17.59 -12.38
C GLU A 245 7.36 -18.54 -11.21
N LEU A 246 6.11 -18.93 -11.05
CA LEU A 246 5.71 -19.90 -10.03
C LEU A 246 6.28 -21.28 -10.32
N ASP A 247 6.16 -21.78 -11.55
CA ASP A 247 6.74 -23.05 -11.97
C ASP A 247 8.25 -23.08 -11.76
N TRP A 248 8.93 -22.00 -12.16
CA TRP A 248 10.36 -21.83 -11.91
C TRP A 248 10.68 -21.84 -10.42
N ALA A 249 9.93 -21.09 -9.61
CA ALA A 249 10.14 -21.00 -8.17
C ALA A 249 9.97 -22.36 -7.48
N HIS A 250 8.93 -23.11 -7.84
CA HIS A 250 8.73 -24.48 -7.32
C HIS A 250 9.89 -25.40 -7.70
N ARG A 251 10.35 -25.37 -8.94
CA ARG A 251 11.47 -26.19 -9.41
C ARG A 251 12.79 -25.84 -8.71
N VAL A 252 13.05 -24.54 -8.48
CA VAL A 252 14.21 -24.08 -7.71
C VAL A 252 14.17 -24.60 -6.28
N ILE A 253 13.03 -24.49 -5.59
CA ILE A 253 12.89 -24.97 -4.21
C ILE A 253 13.08 -26.47 -4.11
N GLU A 254 12.49 -27.22 -5.04
CA GLU A 254 12.60 -28.68 -5.08
C GLU A 254 14.04 -29.14 -5.38
N ALA A 255 14.70 -28.52 -6.37
CA ALA A 255 16.08 -28.83 -6.69
C ALA A 255 17.03 -28.49 -5.52
N SER A 256 16.79 -27.38 -4.79
CA SER A 256 17.55 -27.02 -3.59
C SER A 256 17.44 -28.07 -2.48
N ARG A 257 16.24 -28.64 -2.29
CA ARG A 257 16.03 -29.73 -1.32
C ARG A 257 16.84 -30.98 -1.69
N ARG A 258 16.86 -31.34 -2.98
CA ARG A 258 17.63 -32.51 -3.49
C ARG A 258 19.12 -32.32 -3.41
N ALA A 259 19.60 -31.09 -3.65
CA ALA A 259 21.02 -30.76 -3.61
C ALA A 259 21.59 -30.62 -2.18
N GLY A 260 20.76 -30.74 -1.13
CA GLY A 260 21.18 -30.57 0.25
C GLY A 260 21.67 -29.16 0.61
N GLY A 261 21.31 -28.17 -0.19
CA GLY A 261 21.76 -26.77 -0.07
C GLY A 261 23.01 -26.46 -0.92
N GLY A 262 23.49 -25.23 -0.84
CA GLY A 262 24.65 -24.78 -1.62
C GLY A 262 24.29 -24.23 -3.00
N VAL A 263 25.32 -24.03 -3.83
CA VAL A 263 25.18 -23.55 -5.20
C VAL A 263 25.01 -24.73 -6.15
N PHE A 264 24.02 -24.68 -7.04
CA PHE A 264 23.78 -25.72 -8.03
C PHE A 264 23.32 -25.11 -9.37
N SER A 265 23.23 -25.91 -10.41
CA SER A 265 22.70 -25.50 -11.72
C SER A 265 21.31 -26.10 -11.94
N LEU A 266 20.37 -25.29 -12.43
CA LEU A 266 19.05 -25.71 -12.87
C LEU A 266 18.76 -25.08 -14.24
N ASP A 267 18.49 -25.89 -15.27
CA ASP A 267 18.25 -25.47 -16.65
C ASP A 267 19.38 -24.54 -17.20
N GLY A 268 20.62 -24.86 -16.88
CA GLY A 268 21.77 -24.04 -17.31
C GLY A 268 21.95 -22.72 -16.57
N ARG A 269 21.13 -22.44 -15.55
CA ARG A 269 21.25 -21.24 -14.69
C ARG A 269 21.81 -21.60 -13.33
N MET A 270 22.73 -20.78 -12.83
CA MET A 270 23.23 -20.89 -11.47
C MET A 270 22.13 -20.52 -10.47
N VAL A 271 21.94 -21.38 -9.46
CA VAL A 271 21.03 -21.14 -8.34
C VAL A 271 21.87 -21.07 -7.07
N ASP A 272 21.80 -19.93 -6.41
CA ASP A 272 22.44 -19.61 -5.15
C ASP A 272 21.43 -19.16 -4.09
N ALA A 273 21.88 -18.75 -2.92
CA ALA A 273 21.03 -18.30 -1.84
C ALA A 273 20.11 -17.11 -2.20
N PRO A 274 20.53 -16.07 -2.94
CA PRO A 274 19.68 -15.03 -3.49
C PRO A 274 18.53 -15.55 -4.35
N VAL A 275 18.83 -16.44 -5.30
CA VAL A 275 17.81 -17.04 -6.20
C VAL A 275 16.80 -17.86 -5.42
N LEU A 276 17.27 -18.66 -4.45
CA LEU A 276 16.39 -19.44 -3.58
C LEU A 276 15.50 -18.56 -2.71
N ARG A 277 16.00 -17.44 -2.17
CA ARG A 277 15.17 -16.47 -1.43
C ARG A 277 14.10 -15.87 -2.30
N LEU A 278 14.43 -15.51 -3.55
CA LEU A 278 13.46 -14.99 -4.50
C LEU A 278 12.38 -16.01 -4.83
N ALA A 279 12.75 -17.26 -5.09
CA ALA A 279 11.81 -18.34 -5.36
C ALA A 279 10.83 -18.56 -4.20
N ARG A 280 11.34 -18.61 -2.95
CA ARG A 280 10.47 -18.71 -1.76
C ARG A 280 9.52 -17.54 -1.61
N ARG A 281 9.98 -16.31 -1.89
CA ARG A 281 9.12 -15.12 -1.88
C ARG A 281 8.04 -15.20 -2.96
N THR A 282 8.38 -15.67 -4.15
CA THR A 282 7.42 -15.82 -5.27
C THR A 282 6.29 -16.77 -4.90
N VAL A 283 6.59 -17.92 -4.29
CA VAL A 283 5.57 -18.87 -3.83
C VAL A 283 4.72 -18.28 -2.70
N ALA A 284 5.32 -17.63 -1.71
CA ALA A 284 4.59 -17.02 -0.61
C ALA A 284 3.57 -15.95 -1.05
N LEU A 285 3.81 -15.28 -2.20
CA LEU A 285 2.86 -14.33 -2.77
C LEU A 285 1.59 -14.97 -3.32
N THR A 286 1.57 -16.27 -3.61
CA THR A 286 0.39 -17.01 -4.07
C THR A 286 -0.47 -17.53 -2.93
N ASP A 287 0.15 -17.97 -1.84
CA ASP A 287 -0.55 -18.53 -0.69
C ASP A 287 -1.37 -17.48 0.08
N SER A 288 -1.17 -16.20 -0.22
CA SER A 288 -1.78 -15.06 0.45
C SER A 288 -3.01 -14.48 -0.25
N LEU A 289 -3.43 -15.02 -1.39
CA LEU A 289 -4.68 -14.62 -2.03
C LEU A 289 -5.86 -15.31 -1.34
N PRO A 290 -6.96 -14.58 -1.02
CA PRO A 290 -8.22 -15.25 -0.69
C PRO A 290 -8.63 -16.14 -1.88
N PRO A 291 -9.21 -17.34 -1.64
CA PRO A 291 -9.75 -18.14 -2.71
C PRO A 291 -10.77 -17.32 -3.49
N GLY A 292 -10.62 -17.27 -4.82
CA GLY A 292 -11.49 -16.55 -5.75
C GLY A 292 -12.93 -17.08 -5.75
#